data_30bf2a6f418dcf5ffe3dcdc3b32cd9f8
#
_entry.id   30bf2a6f418dcf5ffe3dcdc3b32cd9f8
#
_cell.length_a   1.000
_cell.length_b   1.000
_cell.length_c   1.000
_cell.angle_alpha   90.00
_cell.angle_beta   90.00
_cell.angle_gamma   90.00
#
_symmetry.space_group_name_H-M   'P 1'
#
loop_
_entity.id
_entity.type
_entity.pdbx_description
1 polymer ?
#
loop_
_entity_poly.entity_id
_entity_poly.type
_entity_poly.pdbx_seq_one_letter_code
_entity_poly.pdbx_strand_id
1 'polypeptide(L)'
;MEKNKIIIGTAMLAGLTAGAGLANHIEPPKVEAARVDMIDLSNHNGSFTLAEFQSMRNNYGVKAITTKISEGNYYADPYAAGNIKTAQQAGLYINGYFFCRYTDVASAKAEAEYAVQVARQDGLPTNAVLCADVESSQQRGLGTYVNSLAIEAMKQIVESAGYRFDVYSMSSWGDNVVPWKYMGWIANYPFNLTVDRYTKGHAWQWTDRQRLKDSYGNFDASQLYDNYYTGGLDKNAVISNADTHHVDTQHATNKPANNSNMTADGGPSNEDYAQRGTFTTNTTLNIRTAPSTSASIVGSYAPGESLVYDHVYIRGGYAWARYMSYSGKYHYVAMGRMGGKEYGTRQTYSSRTYTVHSGDTLSSIARKLGVSVSYLVNKNGINNANLIFVGETLSY
;
A
#
# COMPACT_ATOMS: atom_id res chain seq x y z
N MET A 1 -41.34 42.72 -2.14
CA MET A 1 -41.83 42.00 -3.31
C MET A 1 -41.27 40.61 -3.25
N GLU A 2 -42.07 39.82 -3.04
CA GLU A 2 -42.38 38.43 -2.66
C GLU A 2 -41.30 37.36 -2.86
N LYS A 3 -41.12 36.63 -1.74
CA LYS A 3 -40.32 35.43 -1.60
C LYS A 3 -41.16 34.23 -2.03
N ASN A 4 -40.74 33.47 -3.01
CA ASN A 4 -41.37 32.19 -3.32
C ASN A 4 -40.79 31.08 -2.44
N LYS A 5 -41.59 30.59 -1.50
CA LYS A 5 -41.42 29.35 -0.78
C LYS A 5 -41.96 28.18 -1.63
N ILE A 6 -41.15 27.18 -1.86
CA ILE A 6 -41.61 25.90 -2.39
C ILE A 6 -42.02 25.02 -1.19
N ILE A 7 -43.29 24.67 -1.15
CA ILE A 7 -43.88 23.73 -0.19
C ILE A 7 -43.91 22.37 -0.87
N ILE A 8 -43.21 21.41 -0.27
CA ILE A 8 -43.30 19.98 -0.68
C ILE A 8 -44.50 19.38 0.08
N GLY A 9 -45.51 19.05 -0.68
CA GLY A 9 -46.78 18.50 -0.16
C GLY A 9 -46.64 17.04 0.29
N THR A 10 -47.09 16.80 1.49
CA THR A 10 -47.29 15.47 2.08
C THR A 10 -48.60 14.88 1.52
N ALA A 11 -48.56 13.82 0.76
CA ALA A 11 -49.74 13.03 0.41
C ALA A 11 -50.02 12.01 1.48
N MET A 12 -51.08 12.22 2.28
CA MET A 12 -51.70 11.18 3.11
C MET A 12 -52.53 10.27 2.19
N LEU A 13 -52.31 8.97 2.29
CA LEU A 13 -53.29 7.99 1.85
C LEU A 13 -53.70 7.15 3.04
N ALA A 14 -54.95 7.20 3.39
CA ALA A 14 -55.56 6.49 4.48
C ALA A 14 -56.04 5.09 4.01
N GLY A 15 -55.77 4.08 4.80
CA GLY A 15 -56.67 2.99 5.10
C GLY A 15 -56.64 1.75 4.20
N LEU A 16 -56.09 0.65 4.77
CA LEU A 16 -56.85 -0.62 4.90
C LEU A 16 -56.09 -1.56 5.84
N THR A 17 -56.72 -1.90 6.93
CA THR A 17 -56.32 -2.90 7.92
C THR A 17 -56.49 -4.30 7.38
N ALA A 18 -55.43 -5.14 7.44
CA ALA A 18 -55.50 -6.56 7.80
C ALA A 18 -54.11 -7.21 7.72
N GLY A 19 -53.71 -7.92 8.75
CA GLY A 19 -52.65 -8.93 8.69
C GLY A 19 -51.34 -8.50 9.39
N ALA A 20 -51.24 -8.82 10.70
CA ALA A 20 -49.97 -8.78 11.44
C ALA A 20 -49.01 -9.82 10.87
N GLY A 21 -48.16 -9.37 9.93
CA GLY A 21 -46.91 -10.03 9.58
C GLY A 21 -45.79 -9.17 10.16
N LEU A 22 -45.00 -9.70 11.09
CA LEU A 22 -43.78 -9.11 11.53
C LEU A 22 -42.86 -9.00 10.32
N ALA A 23 -42.95 -7.87 9.59
CA ALA A 23 -41.92 -7.47 8.66
C ALA A 23 -40.66 -7.18 9.49
N ASN A 24 -39.73 -8.12 9.52
CA ASN A 24 -38.39 -7.81 9.92
C ASN A 24 -37.90 -6.65 9.03
N HIS A 25 -37.92 -5.45 9.59
CA HIS A 25 -37.16 -4.33 9.03
C HIS A 25 -35.70 -4.73 9.09
N ILE A 26 -35.20 -5.33 7.99
CA ILE A 26 -33.77 -5.39 7.73
C ILE A 26 -33.41 -3.95 7.39
N GLU A 27 -32.92 -3.21 8.38
CA GLU A 27 -32.28 -1.94 8.09
C GLU A 27 -31.18 -2.22 7.07
N PRO A 28 -31.06 -1.44 5.98
CA PRO A 28 -29.94 -1.58 5.07
C PRO A 28 -28.64 -1.45 5.89
N PRO A 29 -27.64 -2.27 5.61
CA PRO A 29 -26.39 -2.23 6.36
C PRO A 29 -25.88 -0.78 6.35
N LYS A 30 -25.68 -0.24 7.55
CA LYS A 30 -25.14 1.10 7.75
C LYS A 30 -23.75 1.10 7.15
N VAL A 31 -23.58 1.77 6.03
CA VAL A 31 -22.29 1.89 5.35
C VAL A 31 -21.44 2.83 6.17
N GLU A 32 -20.55 2.29 6.99
CA GLU A 32 -19.60 3.08 7.76
C GLU A 32 -18.38 3.39 6.88
N ALA A 33 -17.86 4.61 6.98
CA ALA A 33 -16.58 4.98 6.38
C ALA A 33 -15.46 4.15 7.03
N ALA A 34 -14.34 3.93 6.32
CA ALA A 34 -13.20 3.23 6.86
C ALA A 34 -12.71 3.90 8.17
N ARG A 35 -12.46 3.08 9.19
CA ARG A 35 -12.06 3.55 10.54
C ARG A 35 -10.58 3.85 10.60
N VAL A 36 -10.21 4.80 11.47
CA VAL A 36 -8.83 5.13 11.81
C VAL A 36 -8.46 4.38 13.10
N ASP A 37 -8.33 3.06 13.03
CA ASP A 37 -8.02 2.24 14.20
C ASP A 37 -6.52 2.22 14.52
N MET A 38 -5.66 2.33 13.50
CA MET A 38 -4.21 2.33 13.62
C MET A 38 -3.58 3.40 12.73
N ILE A 39 -2.56 4.05 13.25
CA ILE A 39 -1.71 5.01 12.53
C ILE A 39 -0.30 4.42 12.47
N ASP A 40 0.34 4.50 11.31
CA ASP A 40 1.76 4.17 11.22
C ASP A 40 2.63 5.41 11.02
N LEU A 41 3.83 5.34 11.57
CA LEU A 41 4.74 6.47 11.75
C LEU A 41 6.17 6.09 11.33
N SER A 42 6.91 7.09 10.86
CA SER A 42 8.34 6.95 10.60
C SER A 42 9.08 8.26 10.95
N ASN A 43 10.37 8.29 10.68
CA ASN A 43 11.19 9.50 10.77
C ASN A 43 10.61 10.69 9.99
N HIS A 44 9.78 10.46 8.98
CA HIS A 44 9.12 11.53 8.22
C HIS A 44 8.09 12.29 9.05
N ASN A 45 7.48 11.63 10.03
CA ASN A 45 6.50 12.24 10.94
C ASN A 45 7.19 12.90 12.17
N GLY A 46 8.42 12.49 12.50
CA GLY A 46 9.16 12.99 13.65
C GLY A 46 8.68 12.45 15.00
N SER A 47 8.90 13.23 16.06
CA SER A 47 8.50 12.88 17.42
C SER A 47 7.12 13.43 17.76
N PHE A 48 6.37 12.70 18.61
CA PHE A 48 5.05 13.08 19.09
C PHE A 48 5.06 13.32 20.59
N THR A 49 4.28 14.31 21.00
CA THR A 49 4.01 14.60 22.41
C THR A 49 2.93 13.67 22.95
N LEU A 50 2.87 13.57 24.28
CA LEU A 50 1.81 12.83 24.96
C LEU A 50 0.41 13.35 24.58
N ALA A 51 0.26 14.67 24.48
CA ALA A 51 -1.03 15.29 24.13
C ALA A 51 -1.47 14.95 22.71
N GLU A 52 -0.56 14.87 21.73
CA GLU A 52 -0.87 14.47 20.36
C GLU A 52 -1.35 13.02 20.30
N PHE A 53 -0.67 12.08 20.97
CA PHE A 53 -1.13 10.69 21.02
C PHE A 53 -2.44 10.53 21.81
N GLN A 54 -2.63 11.28 22.87
CA GLN A 54 -3.91 11.29 23.59
C GLN A 54 -5.05 11.84 22.70
N SER A 55 -4.79 12.87 21.89
CA SER A 55 -5.75 13.37 20.91
C SER A 55 -6.08 12.32 19.85
N MET A 56 -5.08 11.63 19.29
CA MET A 56 -5.31 10.53 18.34
C MET A 56 -6.23 9.47 18.93
N ARG A 57 -5.98 9.06 20.17
CA ARG A 57 -6.80 8.09 20.89
C ARG A 57 -8.21 8.59 21.17
N ASN A 58 -8.33 9.77 21.77
CA ASN A 58 -9.59 10.26 22.35
C ASN A 58 -10.52 10.90 21.33
N ASN A 59 -9.96 11.58 20.32
CA ASN A 59 -10.72 12.37 19.36
C ASN A 59 -10.95 11.63 18.01
N TYR A 60 -10.09 10.64 17.71
CA TYR A 60 -10.14 9.93 16.43
C TYR A 60 -10.34 8.42 16.55
N GLY A 61 -10.37 7.90 17.79
CA GLY A 61 -10.58 6.47 18.02
C GLY A 61 -9.39 5.58 17.66
N VAL A 62 -8.19 6.18 17.51
CA VAL A 62 -6.96 5.42 17.28
C VAL A 62 -6.69 4.49 18.47
N LYS A 63 -6.43 3.23 18.19
CA LYS A 63 -6.21 2.17 19.19
C LYS A 63 -4.73 1.77 19.25
N ALA A 64 -4.07 1.78 18.08
CA ALA A 64 -2.70 1.33 17.94
C ALA A 64 -1.84 2.29 17.12
N ILE A 65 -0.56 2.32 17.44
CA ILE A 65 0.50 2.95 16.64
C ILE A 65 1.45 1.85 16.19
N THR A 66 1.86 1.91 14.93
CA THR A 66 2.96 1.09 14.39
C THR A 66 4.07 2.03 13.93
N THR A 67 5.22 2.02 14.61
CA THR A 67 6.32 2.93 14.29
C THR A 67 7.44 2.22 13.54
N LYS A 68 8.09 2.92 12.60
CA LYS A 68 9.30 2.41 11.96
C LYS A 68 10.36 2.15 13.02
N ILE A 69 10.94 0.96 13.00
CA ILE A 69 12.05 0.55 13.87
C ILE A 69 13.36 0.68 13.11
N SER A 70 13.42 0.06 11.92
CA SER A 70 14.64 0.01 11.12
C SER A 70 14.36 -0.02 9.62
N GLU A 71 15.43 0.10 8.84
CA GLU A 71 15.44 -0.12 7.40
C GLU A 71 16.70 -0.89 7.03
N GLY A 72 16.53 -2.00 6.29
CA GLY A 72 17.62 -2.91 6.04
C GLY A 72 18.28 -3.34 7.35
N ASN A 73 19.59 -3.59 7.32
CA ASN A 73 20.41 -3.89 8.48
C ASN A 73 21.36 -2.74 8.87
N TYR A 74 21.04 -1.49 8.48
CA TYR A 74 21.97 -0.36 8.57
C TYR A 74 21.35 0.94 9.11
N TYR A 75 20.03 1.06 9.19
CA TYR A 75 19.36 2.27 9.66
C TYR A 75 18.39 1.94 10.79
N ALA A 76 18.52 2.65 11.91
CA ALA A 76 17.54 2.67 13.00
C ALA A 76 16.79 4.00 12.98
N ASP A 77 15.48 3.97 13.17
CA ASP A 77 14.68 5.20 13.17
C ASP A 77 14.94 6.00 14.45
N PRO A 78 15.43 7.24 14.35
CA PRO A 78 15.83 8.02 15.52
C PRO A 78 14.68 8.45 16.43
N TYR A 79 13.45 8.35 15.96
CA TYR A 79 12.25 8.74 16.72
C TYR A 79 11.51 7.56 17.36
N ALA A 80 11.87 6.32 16.98
CA ALA A 80 11.16 5.12 17.40
C ALA A 80 11.07 5.01 18.93
N ALA A 81 12.19 5.06 19.64
CA ALA A 81 12.22 4.93 21.09
C ALA A 81 11.34 5.98 21.82
N GLY A 82 11.40 7.23 21.35
CA GLY A 82 10.57 8.32 21.88
C GLY A 82 9.09 8.10 21.64
N ASN A 83 8.72 7.75 20.41
CA ASN A 83 7.33 7.51 20.02
C ASN A 83 6.75 6.26 20.71
N ILE A 84 7.52 5.18 20.84
CA ILE A 84 7.13 3.98 21.61
C ILE A 84 6.75 4.35 23.04
N LYS A 85 7.65 5.02 23.75
CA LYS A 85 7.42 5.45 25.13
C LYS A 85 6.21 6.35 25.28
N THR A 86 6.08 7.35 24.41
CA THR A 86 5.02 8.35 24.49
C THR A 86 3.65 7.77 24.13
N ALA A 87 3.58 6.88 23.12
CA ALA A 87 2.35 6.19 22.75
C ALA A 87 1.85 5.27 23.87
N GLN A 88 2.75 4.54 24.55
CA GLN A 88 2.40 3.72 25.71
C GLN A 88 1.85 4.58 26.86
N GLN A 89 2.45 5.73 27.14
CA GLN A 89 1.96 6.68 28.15
C GLN A 89 0.57 7.24 27.80
N ALA A 90 0.27 7.37 26.51
CA ALA A 90 -1.06 7.77 26.04
C ALA A 90 -2.09 6.63 26.12
N GLY A 91 -1.69 5.41 26.49
CA GLY A 91 -2.57 4.25 26.55
C GLY A 91 -2.92 3.66 25.19
N LEU A 92 -2.05 3.88 24.18
CA LEU A 92 -2.15 3.25 22.86
C LEU A 92 -1.36 1.93 22.85
N TYR A 93 -1.86 0.96 22.10
CA TYR A 93 -1.06 -0.21 21.74
C TYR A 93 0.06 0.22 20.82
N ILE A 94 1.26 -0.32 21.02
CA ILE A 94 2.43 0.04 20.23
C ILE A 94 3.00 -1.18 19.53
N ASN A 95 3.27 -1.04 18.25
CA ASN A 95 3.86 -2.03 17.37
C ASN A 95 5.01 -1.38 16.60
N GLY A 96 5.81 -2.21 15.93
CA GLY A 96 6.90 -1.74 15.09
C GLY A 96 6.86 -2.34 13.69
N TYR A 97 7.52 -1.68 12.75
CA TYR A 97 7.81 -2.27 11.45
C TYR A 97 9.26 -2.02 11.05
N PHE A 98 9.79 -2.90 10.22
CA PHE A 98 11.10 -2.71 9.59
C PHE A 98 10.95 -2.74 8.07
N PHE A 99 11.47 -1.68 7.44
CA PHE A 99 11.41 -1.53 6.00
C PHE A 99 12.45 -2.44 5.33
N CYS A 100 11.98 -3.40 4.58
CA CYS A 100 12.82 -4.44 4.00
C CYS A 100 13.59 -3.94 2.76
N ARG A 101 14.88 -4.27 2.69
CA ARG A 101 15.78 -4.00 1.58
C ARG A 101 16.45 -5.26 1.03
N TYR A 102 16.11 -6.43 1.56
CA TYR A 102 16.77 -7.69 1.22
C TYR A 102 16.72 -8.01 -0.28
N THR A 103 17.78 -8.67 -0.72
CA THR A 103 17.95 -9.17 -2.08
C THR A 103 18.03 -10.69 -2.16
N ASP A 104 18.06 -11.35 -1.00
CA ASP A 104 18.09 -12.80 -0.83
C ASP A 104 17.66 -13.17 0.60
N VAL A 105 17.62 -14.48 0.89
CA VAL A 105 17.23 -15.01 2.21
C VAL A 105 18.25 -14.66 3.31
N ALA A 106 19.53 -14.58 2.98
CA ALA A 106 20.56 -14.27 3.97
C ALA A 106 20.49 -12.82 4.44
N SER A 107 20.32 -11.89 3.50
CA SER A 107 20.10 -10.47 3.82
C SER A 107 18.77 -10.24 4.56
N ALA A 108 17.70 -10.96 4.22
CA ALA A 108 16.43 -10.90 4.96
C ALA A 108 16.59 -11.31 6.43
N LYS A 109 17.36 -12.37 6.70
CA LYS A 109 17.70 -12.78 8.08
C LYS A 109 18.44 -11.67 8.83
N ALA A 110 19.48 -11.10 8.21
CA ALA A 110 20.28 -10.04 8.83
C ALA A 110 19.42 -8.80 9.13
N GLU A 111 18.47 -8.45 8.27
CA GLU A 111 17.52 -7.35 8.49
C GLU A 111 16.58 -7.63 9.66
N ALA A 112 16.03 -8.84 9.76
CA ALA A 112 15.16 -9.23 10.88
C ALA A 112 15.92 -9.28 12.22
N GLU A 113 17.16 -9.79 12.23
CA GLU A 113 18.03 -9.79 13.42
C GLU A 113 18.32 -8.35 13.87
N TYR A 114 18.65 -7.46 12.93
CA TYR A 114 18.86 -6.05 13.21
C TYR A 114 17.59 -5.36 13.73
N ALA A 115 16.44 -5.62 13.10
CA ALA A 115 15.16 -5.07 13.54
C ALA A 115 14.81 -5.50 14.95
N VAL A 116 15.02 -6.78 15.31
CA VAL A 116 14.83 -7.29 16.68
C VAL A 116 15.78 -6.61 17.67
N GLN A 117 17.04 -6.42 17.29
CA GLN A 117 18.01 -5.71 18.14
C GLN A 117 17.55 -4.27 18.41
N VAL A 118 17.20 -3.51 17.38
CA VAL A 118 16.74 -2.12 17.51
C VAL A 118 15.42 -2.05 18.28
N ALA A 119 14.45 -2.91 17.99
CA ALA A 119 13.17 -2.96 18.69
C ALA A 119 13.34 -3.14 20.20
N ARG A 120 14.28 -4.01 20.63
CA ARG A 120 14.61 -4.19 22.05
C ARG A 120 15.28 -2.96 22.64
N GLN A 121 16.21 -2.34 21.93
CA GLN A 121 16.90 -1.11 22.37
C GLN A 121 15.92 0.05 22.54
N ASP A 122 14.94 0.16 21.64
CA ASP A 122 13.93 1.22 21.64
C ASP A 122 12.79 0.95 22.64
N GLY A 123 12.79 -0.21 23.29
CA GLY A 123 11.80 -0.57 24.32
C GLY A 123 10.44 -1.00 23.74
N LEU A 124 10.42 -1.54 22.51
CA LEU A 124 9.21 -2.17 21.98
C LEU A 124 8.82 -3.35 22.87
N PRO A 125 7.59 -3.40 23.42
CA PRO A 125 7.17 -4.46 24.33
C PRO A 125 7.24 -5.83 23.67
N THR A 126 7.63 -6.84 24.43
CA THR A 126 7.43 -8.24 24.00
C THR A 126 5.96 -8.48 23.74
N ASN A 127 5.65 -9.37 22.77
CA ASN A 127 4.30 -9.60 22.28
C ASN A 127 3.67 -8.43 21.46
N ALA A 128 4.40 -7.33 21.19
CA ALA A 128 4.01 -6.40 20.12
C ALA A 128 4.19 -7.05 18.75
N VAL A 129 3.56 -6.50 17.73
CA VAL A 129 3.85 -6.88 16.34
C VAL A 129 5.15 -6.21 15.91
N LEU A 130 6.04 -6.96 15.28
CA LEU A 130 7.18 -6.45 14.54
C LEU A 130 7.01 -6.89 13.09
N CYS A 131 6.47 -5.97 12.29
CA CYS A 131 6.00 -6.23 10.94
C CYS A 131 7.14 -6.07 9.92
N ALA A 132 7.26 -7.01 9.00
CA ALA A 132 8.13 -6.87 7.82
C ALA A 132 7.39 -6.05 6.75
N ASP A 133 7.92 -4.89 6.42
CA ASP A 133 7.40 -4.01 5.38
C ASP A 133 8.08 -4.36 4.04
N VAL A 134 7.37 -5.14 3.22
CA VAL A 134 7.87 -5.73 1.98
C VAL A 134 7.25 -4.99 0.79
N GLU A 135 7.89 -3.89 0.37
CA GLU A 135 7.38 -3.06 -0.72
C GLU A 135 8.46 -2.43 -1.61
N SER A 136 9.74 -2.70 -1.35
CA SER A 136 10.82 -2.11 -2.14
C SER A 136 11.03 -2.81 -3.49
N SER A 137 11.63 -2.11 -4.45
CA SER A 137 11.88 -2.63 -5.79
C SER A 137 12.76 -3.89 -5.80
N GLN A 138 13.60 -4.08 -4.77
CA GLN A 138 14.44 -5.27 -4.63
C GLN A 138 13.58 -6.54 -4.51
N GLN A 139 12.61 -6.57 -3.60
CA GLN A 139 11.76 -7.75 -3.38
C GLN A 139 10.91 -8.08 -4.60
N ARG A 140 10.50 -7.06 -5.36
CA ARG A 140 9.72 -7.28 -6.59
C ARG A 140 10.47 -8.15 -7.60
N GLY A 141 11.79 -8.01 -7.70
CA GLY A 141 12.64 -8.77 -8.62
C GLY A 141 12.87 -10.23 -8.22
N LEU A 142 12.64 -10.59 -6.95
CA LEU A 142 12.99 -11.92 -6.42
C LEU A 142 11.94 -13.00 -6.74
N GLY A 143 10.69 -12.61 -7.04
CA GLY A 143 9.56 -13.51 -7.23
C GLY A 143 9.04 -14.13 -5.93
N THR A 144 7.87 -14.76 -6.02
CA THR A 144 7.13 -15.28 -4.85
C THR A 144 7.89 -16.35 -4.07
N TYR A 145 8.68 -17.18 -4.75
CA TYR A 145 9.41 -18.28 -4.09
C TYR A 145 10.49 -17.74 -3.13
N VAL A 146 11.37 -16.86 -3.62
CA VAL A 146 12.45 -16.30 -2.79
C VAL A 146 11.87 -15.42 -1.67
N ASN A 147 10.86 -14.61 -1.98
CA ASN A 147 10.16 -13.81 -0.97
C ASN A 147 9.51 -14.70 0.10
N SER A 148 8.94 -15.85 -0.25
CA SER A 148 8.39 -16.79 0.73
C SER A 148 9.46 -17.31 1.68
N LEU A 149 10.61 -17.73 1.15
CA LEU A 149 11.73 -18.21 1.98
C LEU A 149 12.28 -17.11 2.88
N ALA A 150 12.40 -15.89 2.37
CA ALA A 150 12.84 -14.73 3.14
C ALA A 150 11.86 -14.40 4.27
N ILE A 151 10.57 -14.36 3.97
CA ILE A 151 9.50 -14.08 4.95
C ILE A 151 9.46 -15.13 6.05
N GLU A 152 9.54 -16.44 5.70
CA GLU A 152 9.58 -17.51 6.71
C GLU A 152 10.81 -17.40 7.61
N ALA A 153 11.97 -17.03 7.05
CA ALA A 153 13.18 -16.84 7.82
C ALA A 153 13.09 -15.64 8.77
N MET A 154 12.55 -14.50 8.30
CA MET A 154 12.30 -13.32 9.14
C MET A 154 11.29 -13.62 10.25
N LYS A 155 10.21 -14.35 9.92
CA LYS A 155 9.20 -14.79 10.88
C LYS A 155 9.82 -15.58 12.03
N GLN A 156 10.63 -16.59 11.73
CA GLN A 156 11.29 -17.40 12.76
C GLN A 156 12.15 -16.56 13.71
N ILE A 157 12.88 -15.57 13.19
CA ILE A 157 13.74 -14.68 13.98
C ILE A 157 12.90 -13.79 14.90
N VAL A 158 11.88 -13.14 14.34
CA VAL A 158 11.00 -12.21 15.06
C VAL A 158 10.20 -12.93 16.14
N GLU A 159 9.60 -14.08 15.83
CA GLU A 159 8.82 -14.88 16.77
C GLU A 159 9.70 -15.50 17.88
N SER A 160 10.91 -15.97 17.54
CA SER A 160 11.88 -16.46 18.54
C SER A 160 12.35 -15.36 19.49
N ALA A 161 12.25 -14.10 19.09
CA ALA A 161 12.58 -12.94 19.92
C ALA A 161 11.44 -12.51 20.85
N GLY A 162 10.25 -13.14 20.75
CA GLY A 162 9.07 -12.86 21.57
C GLY A 162 8.12 -11.82 20.99
N TYR A 163 8.29 -11.43 19.73
CA TYR A 163 7.36 -10.55 19.01
C TYR A 163 6.38 -11.36 18.17
N ARG A 164 5.23 -10.78 17.84
CA ARG A 164 4.33 -11.32 16.81
C ARG A 164 4.79 -10.83 15.44
N PHE A 165 4.74 -11.69 14.45
CA PHE A 165 5.20 -11.36 13.11
C PHE A 165 4.03 -11.12 12.16
N ASP A 166 4.11 -10.07 11.36
CA ASP A 166 3.21 -9.83 10.24
C ASP A 166 4.00 -9.34 9.02
N VAL A 167 3.34 -9.31 7.87
CA VAL A 167 3.86 -8.73 6.64
C VAL A 167 2.92 -7.66 6.15
N TYR A 168 3.48 -6.44 5.99
CA TYR A 168 2.85 -5.37 5.24
C TYR A 168 3.29 -5.43 3.79
N SER A 169 2.34 -5.27 2.88
CA SER A 169 2.61 -5.07 1.47
C SER A 169 1.40 -4.49 0.73
N MET A 170 1.64 -3.98 -0.48
CA MET A 170 0.59 -3.51 -1.35
C MET A 170 -0.29 -4.66 -1.85
N SER A 171 -1.60 -4.45 -1.92
CA SER A 171 -2.55 -5.45 -2.46
C SER A 171 -2.23 -5.93 -3.87
N SER A 172 -1.62 -5.08 -4.70
CA SER A 172 -1.18 -5.43 -6.06
C SER A 172 -0.01 -6.42 -6.09
N TRP A 173 0.63 -6.66 -4.96
CA TRP A 173 1.74 -7.60 -4.81
C TRP A 173 1.28 -9.00 -4.37
N GLY A 174 0.04 -9.12 -3.92
CA GLY A 174 -0.53 -10.41 -3.52
C GLY A 174 -0.44 -11.45 -4.64
N ASP A 175 0.20 -12.60 -4.36
CA ASP A 175 0.54 -13.71 -5.26
C ASP A 175 1.43 -13.35 -6.46
N ASN A 176 1.77 -12.06 -6.63
CA ASN A 176 2.71 -11.63 -7.68
C ASN A 176 4.15 -11.48 -7.15
N VAL A 177 4.28 -11.04 -5.90
CA VAL A 177 5.56 -10.80 -5.22
C VAL A 177 5.55 -11.45 -3.85
N VAL A 178 4.50 -11.20 -3.06
CA VAL A 178 4.27 -11.77 -1.74
C VAL A 178 3.01 -12.62 -1.78
N PRO A 179 3.06 -13.92 -1.44
CA PRO A 179 1.84 -14.72 -1.36
C PRO A 179 0.86 -14.17 -0.32
N TRP A 180 -0.44 -14.12 -0.67
CA TRP A 180 -1.50 -13.61 0.21
C TRP A 180 -1.52 -14.22 1.61
N LYS A 181 -1.09 -15.48 1.73
CA LYS A 181 -1.06 -16.19 3.02
C LYS A 181 -0.13 -15.55 4.07
N TYR A 182 0.80 -14.69 3.64
CA TYR A 182 1.73 -14.00 4.54
C TYR A 182 1.27 -12.58 4.88
N MET A 183 0.43 -11.99 4.03
CA MET A 183 0.04 -10.58 4.15
C MET A 183 -1.09 -10.41 5.17
N GLY A 184 -0.76 -9.99 6.38
CA GLY A 184 -1.76 -9.65 7.38
C GLY A 184 -2.11 -8.16 7.39
N TRP A 185 -1.20 -7.28 6.98
CA TRP A 185 -1.43 -5.85 6.85
C TRP A 185 -1.31 -5.44 5.37
N ILE A 186 -2.44 -5.05 4.77
CA ILE A 186 -2.54 -4.83 3.33
C ILE A 186 -2.78 -3.36 3.02
N ALA A 187 -1.93 -2.76 2.17
CA ALA A 187 -2.14 -1.42 1.65
C ALA A 187 -2.98 -1.44 0.37
N ASN A 188 -4.02 -0.65 0.35
CA ASN A 188 -4.82 -0.36 -0.84
C ASN A 188 -5.67 0.89 -0.60
N TYR A 189 -5.51 1.91 -1.42
CA TYR A 189 -6.16 3.22 -1.27
C TYR A 189 -7.28 3.41 -2.29
N PRO A 190 -8.49 2.86 -2.06
CA PRO A 190 -9.61 2.97 -2.98
C PRO A 190 -10.29 4.33 -2.87
N PHE A 191 -10.92 4.74 -3.94
CA PHE A 191 -11.77 5.93 -3.94
C PHE A 191 -13.00 5.77 -3.04
N ASN A 192 -13.59 4.56 -3.01
CA ASN A 192 -14.77 4.28 -2.19
C ASN A 192 -14.35 3.57 -0.90
N LEU A 193 -14.50 4.25 0.22
CA LEU A 193 -14.19 3.79 1.58
C LEU A 193 -15.39 3.18 2.32
N THR A 194 -16.53 3.00 1.64
CA THR A 194 -17.76 2.49 2.25
C THR A 194 -17.85 0.97 2.22
N VAL A 195 -16.83 0.28 1.70
CA VAL A 195 -16.79 -1.19 1.62
C VAL A 195 -15.50 -1.66 2.27
N ASP A 196 -15.62 -2.52 3.27
CA ASP A 196 -14.50 -3.20 3.90
C ASP A 196 -13.74 -4.05 2.88
N ARG A 197 -12.41 -3.96 2.93
CA ARG A 197 -11.50 -4.68 2.04
C ARG A 197 -10.51 -5.49 2.85
N TYR A 198 -10.11 -6.63 2.30
CA TYR A 198 -9.05 -7.47 2.89
C TYR A 198 -9.36 -7.96 4.31
N THR A 199 -10.64 -8.21 4.63
CA THR A 199 -11.13 -8.62 5.95
C THR A 199 -10.58 -9.96 6.46
N LYS A 200 -9.85 -10.70 5.61
CA LYS A 200 -9.10 -11.91 6.00
C LYS A 200 -7.73 -11.61 6.59
N GLY A 201 -7.20 -10.40 6.38
CA GLY A 201 -6.01 -9.89 7.02
C GLY A 201 -6.31 -9.36 8.42
N HIS A 202 -5.29 -8.85 9.09
CA HIS A 202 -5.39 -8.20 10.39
C HIS A 202 -5.72 -6.72 10.27
N ALA A 203 -5.15 -6.07 9.23
CA ALA A 203 -5.28 -4.64 9.00
C ALA A 203 -5.36 -4.28 7.51
N TRP A 204 -6.06 -3.21 7.23
CA TRP A 204 -6.11 -2.58 5.91
C TRP A 204 -5.70 -1.11 6.02
N GLN A 205 -4.53 -0.76 5.48
CA GLN A 205 -4.10 0.63 5.30
C GLN A 205 -4.84 1.19 4.09
N TRP A 206 -5.76 2.11 4.35
CA TRP A 206 -6.68 2.61 3.33
C TRP A 206 -6.36 4.01 2.82
N THR A 207 -5.40 4.71 3.46
CA THR A 207 -4.94 6.04 3.05
C THR A 207 -3.56 6.35 3.61
N ASP A 208 -2.81 7.18 2.90
CA ASP A 208 -1.59 7.88 3.30
C ASP A 208 -1.82 9.37 3.60
N ARG A 209 -3.09 9.79 3.72
CA ARG A 209 -3.50 11.20 3.77
C ARG A 209 -4.47 11.52 4.89
N GLN A 210 -4.51 10.72 5.94
CA GLN A 210 -5.34 11.01 7.10
C GLN A 210 -4.84 12.27 7.78
N ARG A 211 -5.71 13.28 7.90
CA ARG A 211 -5.43 14.48 8.68
C ARG A 211 -6.07 14.34 10.05
N LEU A 212 -5.26 14.65 11.07
CA LEU A 212 -5.68 14.71 12.46
C LEU A 212 -5.58 16.18 12.90
N LYS A 213 -6.66 16.72 13.44
CA LYS A 213 -6.82 18.17 13.70
C LYS A 213 -5.69 18.76 14.56
N ASP A 214 -5.23 17.99 15.54
CA ASP A 214 -4.25 18.42 16.53
C ASP A 214 -2.82 17.93 16.21
N SER A 215 -2.60 17.42 15.01
CA SER A 215 -1.30 16.94 14.55
C SER A 215 -1.00 17.46 13.15
N TYR A 216 0.27 17.74 12.89
CA TYR A 216 0.70 18.25 11.60
C TYR A 216 0.99 17.13 10.61
N GLY A 217 0.60 17.34 9.36
CA GLY A 217 0.91 16.45 8.23
C GLY A 217 -0.20 15.50 7.85
N ASN A 218 0.15 14.58 6.98
CA ASN A 218 -0.67 13.45 6.59
C ASN A 218 -0.16 12.21 7.31
N PHE A 219 -1.07 11.30 7.60
CA PHE A 219 -0.78 10.04 8.27
C PHE A 219 -1.30 8.88 7.47
N ASP A 220 -0.59 7.81 7.52
CA ASP A 220 -1.02 6.51 7.05
C ASP A 220 -2.00 5.92 8.06
N ALA A 221 -3.22 5.62 7.60
CA ALA A 221 -4.28 5.16 8.49
C ALA A 221 -4.82 3.80 8.06
N SER A 222 -4.99 2.94 9.06
CA SER A 222 -5.47 1.58 8.89
C SER A 222 -6.71 1.28 9.72
N GLN A 223 -7.60 0.47 9.13
CA GLN A 223 -8.68 -0.19 9.81
C GLN A 223 -8.23 -1.57 10.27
N LEU A 224 -8.54 -1.94 11.51
CA LEU A 224 -8.24 -3.25 12.07
C LEU A 224 -9.46 -4.17 11.98
N TYR A 225 -9.23 -5.45 11.73
CA TYR A 225 -10.27 -6.47 11.63
C TYR A 225 -10.28 -7.47 12.78
N ASP A 226 -9.21 -7.48 13.57
CA ASP A 226 -9.09 -8.28 14.78
C ASP A 226 -8.19 -7.57 15.79
N ASN A 227 -7.87 -8.24 16.90
CA ASN A 227 -7.02 -7.67 17.95
C ASN A 227 -5.52 -7.98 17.78
N TYR A 228 -5.08 -8.38 16.60
CA TYR A 228 -3.67 -8.72 16.36
C TYR A 228 -2.74 -7.56 16.68
N TYR A 229 -3.10 -6.34 16.30
CA TYR A 229 -2.34 -5.11 16.59
C TYR A 229 -2.72 -4.44 17.92
N THR A 230 -3.69 -4.99 18.65
CA THR A 230 -4.12 -4.49 19.97
C THR A 230 -3.90 -5.51 21.09
N GLY A 231 -2.83 -6.29 20.99
CA GLY A 231 -2.31 -7.12 22.07
C GLY A 231 -2.84 -8.55 22.16
N GLY A 232 -3.62 -9.02 21.16
CA GLY A 232 -4.18 -10.36 21.18
C GLY A 232 -4.04 -11.12 19.86
N LEU A 233 -4.54 -12.36 19.84
CA LEU A 233 -4.63 -13.23 18.66
C LEU A 233 -6.08 -13.66 18.37
N ASP A 234 -7.06 -13.10 19.08
CA ASP A 234 -8.46 -13.45 18.90
C ASP A 234 -9.02 -12.78 17.65
N LYS A 235 -9.20 -13.57 16.61
CA LYS A 235 -9.79 -13.13 15.33
C LYS A 235 -11.29 -12.84 15.43
N ASN A 236 -11.95 -13.22 16.53
CA ASN A 236 -13.35 -12.94 16.77
C ASN A 236 -13.56 -11.70 17.65
N ALA A 237 -12.49 -11.07 18.12
CA ALA A 237 -12.60 -9.84 18.87
C ALA A 237 -13.12 -8.74 17.95
N VAL A 238 -14.37 -8.35 18.18
CA VAL A 238 -14.96 -7.18 17.52
C VAL A 238 -14.31 -5.95 18.12
N ILE A 239 -13.58 -5.18 17.29
CA ILE A 239 -13.04 -3.89 17.70
C ILE A 239 -14.22 -2.92 17.76
N SER A 240 -14.85 -2.81 18.93
CA SER A 240 -15.99 -1.92 19.14
C SER A 240 -15.54 -0.46 19.23
N ASN A 241 -16.30 0.42 18.59
CA ASN A 241 -16.11 1.89 18.67
C ASN A 241 -16.62 2.49 20.02
N ALA A 242 -16.87 1.69 21.03
CA ALA A 242 -17.42 2.15 22.28
C ALA A 242 -16.32 2.64 23.20
N ASP A 243 -15.87 3.87 23.01
CA ASP A 243 -15.37 4.76 24.06
C ASP A 243 -15.09 6.15 23.48
N THR A 244 -16.17 6.84 23.11
CA THR A 244 -16.09 8.28 22.84
C THR A 244 -16.49 9.03 24.10
N HIS A 245 -15.52 9.47 24.89
CA HIS A 245 -15.74 10.55 25.84
C HIS A 245 -15.09 11.83 25.33
N HIS A 246 -15.92 12.80 25.02
CA HIS A 246 -15.54 14.18 24.77
C HIS A 246 -14.88 14.80 26.03
N VAL A 247 -13.69 15.33 25.88
CA VAL A 247 -13.20 16.42 26.73
C VAL A 247 -12.46 17.42 25.86
N ASP A 248 -13.03 18.61 25.83
CA ASP A 248 -12.52 19.79 25.15
C ASP A 248 -11.45 20.48 26.01
N THR A 249 -10.22 20.63 25.51
CA THR A 249 -9.27 21.62 26.05
C THR A 249 -8.25 22.03 24.99
N GLN A 250 -8.21 23.31 24.71
CA GLN A 250 -7.26 23.99 23.84
C GLN A 250 -5.85 24.00 24.43
N HIS A 251 -4.83 23.73 23.60
CA HIS A 251 -3.62 24.57 23.56
C HIS A 251 -2.74 24.25 22.34
N ALA A 252 -2.42 25.27 21.60
CA ALA A 252 -1.50 25.21 20.46
C ALA A 252 -0.06 25.43 20.94
N THR A 253 0.86 24.58 20.47
CA THR A 253 2.30 24.89 20.51
C THR A 253 2.90 24.74 19.12
N ASN A 254 3.60 25.77 18.69
CA ASN A 254 4.24 25.88 17.39
C ASN A 254 5.40 24.90 17.23
N LYS A 255 5.31 24.04 16.23
CA LYS A 255 6.42 23.17 15.76
C LYS A 255 6.98 23.74 14.44
N PRO A 256 8.30 23.77 14.23
CA PRO A 256 8.88 24.29 12.99
C PRO A 256 8.46 23.46 11.79
N ALA A 257 8.05 24.13 10.73
CA ALA A 257 7.71 23.51 9.47
C ALA A 257 8.94 22.85 8.84
N ASN A 258 8.92 21.56 8.66
CA ASN A 258 9.87 20.86 7.81
C ASN A 258 9.34 20.89 6.38
N ASN A 259 10.05 21.68 5.55
CA ASN A 259 9.70 21.92 4.17
C ASN A 259 10.22 20.75 3.33
N SER A 260 9.46 19.66 3.25
CA SER A 260 9.66 18.65 2.21
C SER A 260 8.65 18.92 1.10
N ASN A 261 9.16 19.24 -0.09
CA ASN A 261 8.39 19.40 -1.32
C ASN A 261 7.58 18.11 -1.60
N MET A 262 6.41 18.01 -0.99
CA MET A 262 5.38 17.08 -1.43
C MET A 262 4.58 17.77 -2.53
N THR A 263 4.66 17.24 -3.74
CA THR A 263 3.74 17.59 -4.81
C THR A 263 2.30 17.28 -4.37
N ALA A 264 1.36 18.11 -4.75
CA ALA A 264 -0.04 18.10 -4.31
C ALA A 264 -0.83 16.79 -4.55
N ASP A 265 -0.19 15.75 -5.05
CA ASP A 265 -0.77 14.47 -5.46
C ASP A 265 -0.31 13.25 -4.64
N GLY A 266 0.35 13.43 -3.50
CA GLY A 266 0.61 12.46 -2.40
C GLY A 266 0.53 10.95 -2.69
N GLY A 267 0.97 10.48 -3.86
CA GLY A 267 1.29 9.09 -4.11
C GLY A 267 2.80 8.89 -3.94
N PRO A 268 3.29 7.65 -3.79
CA PRO A 268 4.72 7.40 -3.77
C PRO A 268 5.34 8.09 -4.99
N SER A 269 6.11 9.13 -4.71
CA SER A 269 6.66 10.00 -5.73
C SER A 269 7.73 9.24 -6.50
N ASN A 270 7.50 9.09 -7.80
CA ASN A 270 8.51 8.67 -8.77
C ASN A 270 9.01 7.23 -8.72
N GLU A 271 8.16 6.26 -8.39
CA GLU A 271 8.46 4.85 -8.59
C GLU A 271 8.22 4.43 -10.03
N ASP A 272 9.05 3.53 -10.54
CA ASP A 272 8.81 2.82 -11.77
C ASP A 272 9.26 1.37 -11.67
N TYR A 273 8.61 0.49 -12.42
CA TYR A 273 8.90 -0.93 -12.37
C TYR A 273 8.56 -1.64 -13.68
N ALA A 274 9.38 -2.63 -14.02
CA ALA A 274 9.11 -3.51 -15.12
C ALA A 274 7.92 -4.41 -14.81
N GLN A 275 6.84 -4.26 -15.53
CA GLN A 275 5.67 -5.13 -15.48
C GLN A 275 5.13 -5.25 -16.89
N ARG A 276 4.97 -6.48 -17.37
CA ARG A 276 4.33 -6.73 -18.67
C ARG A 276 2.88 -7.13 -18.46
N GLY A 277 2.02 -6.58 -19.27
CA GLY A 277 0.61 -6.92 -19.24
C GLY A 277 -0.15 -6.32 -20.42
N THR A 278 -1.44 -6.65 -20.49
CA THR A 278 -2.40 -5.97 -21.33
C THR A 278 -3.25 -5.06 -20.47
N PHE A 279 -3.47 -3.84 -20.93
CA PHE A 279 -4.42 -2.92 -20.34
C PHE A 279 -5.52 -2.62 -21.34
N THR A 280 -6.77 -2.96 -20.98
CA THR A 280 -7.96 -2.69 -21.79
C THR A 280 -8.70 -1.51 -21.17
N THR A 281 -8.86 -0.44 -21.91
CA THR A 281 -9.45 0.81 -21.42
C THR A 281 -10.96 0.68 -21.26
N ASN A 282 -11.55 1.34 -20.25
CA ASN A 282 -13.00 1.47 -20.09
C ASN A 282 -13.50 2.90 -20.36
N THR A 283 -12.61 3.80 -20.70
CA THR A 283 -12.89 5.21 -21.03
C THR A 283 -11.87 5.68 -22.07
N THR A 284 -12.12 6.81 -22.72
CA THR A 284 -11.14 7.41 -23.62
C THR A 284 -9.90 7.88 -22.84
N LEU A 285 -8.72 7.44 -23.26
CA LEU A 285 -7.44 7.76 -22.62
C LEU A 285 -6.46 8.38 -23.60
N ASN A 286 -5.85 9.49 -23.20
CA ASN A 286 -4.80 10.13 -23.99
C ASN A 286 -3.51 9.32 -23.99
N ILE A 287 -2.90 9.20 -25.18
CA ILE A 287 -1.55 8.68 -25.39
C ILE A 287 -0.59 9.85 -25.31
N ARG A 288 0.44 9.74 -24.45
CA ARG A 288 1.35 10.85 -24.16
C ARG A 288 2.82 10.47 -24.41
N THR A 289 3.64 11.51 -24.61
CA THR A 289 5.09 11.34 -24.86
C THR A 289 5.91 11.09 -23.59
N ALA A 290 5.33 11.32 -22.41
CA ALA A 290 5.95 11.07 -21.11
C ALA A 290 4.86 10.73 -20.08
N PRO A 291 5.22 10.09 -18.93
CA PRO A 291 4.26 9.73 -17.88
C PRO A 291 3.86 10.96 -17.03
N SER A 292 3.21 11.92 -17.67
CA SER A 292 2.77 13.18 -17.06
C SER A 292 1.52 13.72 -17.75
N THR A 293 0.61 14.31 -16.96
CA THR A 293 -0.59 14.97 -17.49
C THR A 293 -0.29 16.23 -18.31
N SER A 294 0.90 16.81 -18.14
CA SER A 294 1.39 17.96 -18.92
C SER A 294 2.13 17.57 -20.20
N ALA A 295 2.46 16.28 -20.38
CA ALA A 295 3.15 15.82 -21.59
C ALA A 295 2.25 15.91 -22.84
N SER A 296 2.88 16.11 -24.00
CA SER A 296 2.18 16.23 -25.28
C SER A 296 1.33 14.99 -25.57
N ILE A 297 0.11 15.22 -26.02
CA ILE A 297 -0.81 14.17 -26.48
C ILE A 297 -0.47 13.84 -27.94
N VAL A 298 -0.29 12.56 -28.24
CA VAL A 298 0.04 12.05 -29.58
C VAL A 298 -1.05 11.14 -30.16
N GLY A 299 -2.12 10.93 -29.43
CA GLY A 299 -3.25 10.09 -29.82
C GLY A 299 -4.15 9.77 -28.63
N SER A 300 -5.09 8.88 -28.83
CA SER A 300 -5.97 8.37 -27.76
C SER A 300 -6.36 6.92 -28.02
N TYR A 301 -6.69 6.21 -26.94
CA TYR A 301 -7.41 4.93 -26.97
C TYR A 301 -8.88 5.18 -26.68
N ALA A 302 -9.76 4.55 -27.46
CA ALA A 302 -11.20 4.52 -27.19
C ALA A 302 -11.54 3.45 -26.13
N PRO A 303 -12.71 3.52 -25.47
CA PRO A 303 -13.17 2.47 -24.56
C PRO A 303 -13.17 1.10 -25.25
N GLY A 304 -12.63 0.08 -24.59
CA GLY A 304 -12.51 -1.29 -25.09
C GLY A 304 -11.23 -1.57 -25.89
N GLU A 305 -10.46 -0.56 -26.24
CA GLU A 305 -9.16 -0.77 -26.88
C GLU A 305 -8.10 -1.20 -25.86
N SER A 306 -7.13 -1.98 -26.35
CA SER A 306 -6.09 -2.57 -25.50
C SER A 306 -4.70 -2.17 -25.95
N LEU A 307 -3.81 -2.02 -24.97
CA LEU A 307 -2.38 -1.88 -25.21
C LEU A 307 -1.60 -2.94 -24.42
N VAL A 308 -0.50 -3.40 -24.98
CA VAL A 308 0.47 -4.24 -24.27
C VAL A 308 1.57 -3.33 -23.75
N TYR A 309 1.75 -3.32 -22.45
CA TYR A 309 2.77 -2.51 -21.79
C TYR A 309 3.89 -3.37 -21.20
N ASP A 310 5.06 -2.78 -21.05
CA ASP A 310 6.28 -3.42 -20.54
C ASP A 310 6.80 -2.79 -19.24
N HIS A 311 6.25 -1.64 -18.86
CA HIS A 311 6.70 -0.90 -17.69
C HIS A 311 5.58 -0.04 -17.12
N VAL A 312 5.58 0.14 -15.80
CA VAL A 312 4.66 1.02 -15.09
C VAL A 312 5.44 2.13 -14.40
N TYR A 313 4.99 3.37 -14.57
CA TYR A 313 5.50 4.55 -13.89
C TYR A 313 4.45 5.09 -12.95
N ILE A 314 4.84 5.42 -11.72
CA ILE A 314 4.01 6.16 -10.79
C ILE A 314 4.50 7.61 -10.81
N ARG A 315 3.72 8.51 -11.42
CA ARG A 315 4.08 9.93 -11.59
C ARG A 315 2.84 10.81 -11.48
N GLY A 316 2.96 11.92 -10.72
CA GLY A 316 1.89 12.92 -10.60
C GLY A 316 0.58 12.32 -10.07
N GLY A 317 0.64 11.33 -9.18
CA GLY A 317 -0.54 10.67 -8.63
C GLY A 317 -1.24 9.69 -9.59
N TYR A 318 -0.59 9.28 -10.68
CA TYR A 318 -1.11 8.32 -11.65
C TYR A 318 -0.17 7.13 -11.84
N ALA A 319 -0.76 5.96 -12.11
CA ALA A 319 -0.06 4.82 -12.68
C ALA A 319 -0.11 4.91 -14.21
N TRP A 320 1.06 4.92 -14.85
CA TRP A 320 1.23 5.05 -16.29
C TRP A 320 1.77 3.77 -16.88
N ALA A 321 1.06 3.19 -17.86
CA ALA A 321 1.60 2.13 -18.70
C ALA A 321 2.54 2.71 -19.75
N ARG A 322 3.74 2.16 -19.86
CA ARG A 322 4.64 2.44 -20.97
C ARG A 322 4.54 1.34 -22.03
N TYR A 323 4.53 1.72 -23.27
CA TYR A 323 4.60 0.78 -24.39
C TYR A 323 5.41 1.35 -25.55
N MET A 324 5.99 0.45 -26.35
CA MET A 324 6.66 0.82 -27.59
C MET A 324 5.63 0.95 -28.70
N SER A 325 5.53 2.11 -29.31
CA SER A 325 4.67 2.35 -30.47
C SER A 325 5.29 1.79 -31.76
N TYR A 326 4.50 1.66 -32.82
CA TYR A 326 4.97 1.26 -34.15
C TYR A 326 6.05 2.21 -34.72
N SER A 327 6.12 3.45 -34.26
CA SER A 327 7.16 4.42 -34.63
C SER A 327 8.49 4.21 -33.93
N GLY A 328 8.62 3.19 -33.07
CA GLY A 328 9.83 2.92 -32.28
C GLY A 328 10.04 3.88 -31.11
N LYS A 329 9.02 4.68 -30.73
CA LYS A 329 9.06 5.59 -29.59
C LYS A 329 8.24 5.03 -28.42
N TYR A 330 8.69 5.27 -27.20
CA TYR A 330 7.89 4.98 -26.02
C TYR A 330 6.76 6.00 -25.88
N HIS A 331 5.57 5.48 -25.63
CA HIS A 331 4.39 6.24 -25.29
C HIS A 331 3.83 5.79 -23.93
N TYR A 332 2.99 6.63 -23.34
CA TYR A 332 2.48 6.46 -21.99
C TYR A 332 0.97 6.69 -21.96
N VAL A 333 0.27 5.83 -21.22
CA VAL A 333 -1.17 5.93 -20.99
C VAL A 333 -1.44 5.81 -19.51
N ALA A 334 -2.23 6.73 -18.94
CA ALA A 334 -2.64 6.66 -17.53
C ALA A 334 -3.60 5.49 -17.35
N MET A 335 -3.23 4.52 -16.53
CA MET A 335 -4.08 3.37 -16.20
C MET A 335 -5.08 3.69 -15.08
N GLY A 336 -4.81 4.71 -14.27
CA GLY A 336 -5.65 5.14 -13.15
C GLY A 336 -4.93 6.15 -12.27
N ARG A 337 -5.68 6.79 -11.37
CA ARG A 337 -5.10 7.58 -10.27
C ARG A 337 -4.71 6.65 -9.13
N MET A 338 -3.58 6.94 -8.50
CA MET A 338 -3.19 6.26 -7.26
C MET A 338 -4.26 6.51 -6.18
N GLY A 339 -4.72 5.43 -5.54
CA GLY A 339 -5.84 5.51 -4.59
C GLY A 339 -7.21 5.84 -5.20
N GLY A 340 -7.32 5.82 -6.53
CA GLY A 340 -8.54 6.17 -7.26
C GLY A 340 -9.07 5.05 -8.16
N LYS A 341 -10.01 5.42 -9.04
CA LYS A 341 -10.59 4.49 -10.02
C LYS A 341 -9.57 4.15 -11.09
N GLU A 342 -9.44 2.87 -11.44
CA GLU A 342 -8.76 2.43 -12.64
C GLU A 342 -9.56 2.81 -13.90
N TYR A 343 -8.85 3.19 -14.95
CA TYR A 343 -9.43 3.61 -16.23
C TYR A 343 -9.59 2.45 -17.21
N GLY A 344 -9.39 1.22 -16.73
CA GLY A 344 -9.48 0.00 -17.52
C GLY A 344 -9.26 -1.24 -16.68
N THR A 345 -9.09 -2.36 -17.35
CA THR A 345 -8.78 -3.66 -16.73
C THR A 345 -7.36 -4.06 -17.09
N ARG A 346 -6.58 -4.44 -16.09
CA ARG A 346 -5.22 -4.96 -16.25
C ARG A 346 -5.21 -6.48 -16.22
N GLN A 347 -4.51 -7.07 -17.18
CA GLN A 347 -4.10 -8.47 -17.15
C GLN A 347 -2.58 -8.48 -17.15
N THR A 348 -1.97 -8.86 -16.02
CA THR A 348 -0.52 -8.97 -15.90
C THR A 348 -0.05 -10.34 -16.33
N TYR A 349 1.11 -10.39 -16.97
CA TYR A 349 1.76 -11.64 -17.34
C TYR A 349 2.82 -11.97 -16.31
N SER A 350 2.79 -13.21 -15.80
CA SER A 350 3.86 -13.72 -14.94
C SER A 350 5.18 -13.75 -15.72
N SER A 351 6.27 -13.44 -15.05
CA SER A 351 7.62 -13.58 -15.61
C SER A 351 7.86 -15.02 -16.06
N ARG A 352 8.16 -15.22 -17.34
CA ARG A 352 8.60 -16.49 -17.90
C ARG A 352 10.12 -16.46 -18.01
N THR A 353 10.74 -17.62 -18.05
CA THR A 353 12.19 -17.72 -18.24
C THR A 353 12.51 -18.45 -19.54
N TYR A 354 13.63 -18.06 -20.15
CA TYR A 354 14.21 -18.70 -21.32
C TYR A 354 15.66 -19.01 -21.04
N THR A 355 16.07 -20.25 -21.22
CA THR A 355 17.49 -20.65 -21.10
C THR A 355 18.16 -20.44 -22.45
N VAL A 356 19.28 -19.72 -22.47
CA VAL A 356 20.08 -19.44 -23.66
C VAL A 356 20.71 -20.75 -24.15
N HIS A 357 20.53 -21.05 -25.44
CA HIS A 357 21.09 -22.23 -26.12
C HIS A 357 22.23 -21.81 -27.02
N SER A 358 23.04 -22.80 -27.43
CA SER A 358 24.11 -22.58 -28.41
C SER A 358 23.55 -22.02 -29.73
N GLY A 359 24.15 -20.94 -30.21
CA GLY A 359 23.71 -20.24 -31.44
C GLY A 359 22.67 -19.16 -31.20
N ASP A 360 22.18 -18.99 -30.00
CA ASP A 360 21.28 -17.88 -29.65
C ASP A 360 22.02 -16.54 -29.67
N THR A 361 21.29 -15.53 -30.09
CA THR A 361 21.61 -14.13 -29.90
C THR A 361 20.45 -13.46 -29.14
N LEU A 362 20.72 -12.39 -28.43
CA LEU A 362 19.64 -11.67 -27.70
C LEU A 362 18.55 -11.21 -28.70
N SER A 363 18.91 -10.87 -29.94
CA SER A 363 17.96 -10.50 -31.00
C SER A 363 17.11 -11.68 -31.46
N SER A 364 17.68 -12.88 -31.60
CA SER A 364 16.92 -14.08 -31.96
C SER A 364 15.98 -14.52 -30.87
N ILE A 365 16.43 -14.45 -29.60
CA ILE A 365 15.62 -14.74 -28.42
C ILE A 365 14.47 -13.73 -28.31
N ALA A 366 14.75 -12.43 -28.41
CA ALA A 366 13.75 -11.38 -28.36
C ALA A 366 12.63 -11.59 -29.36
N ARG A 367 12.99 -11.93 -30.61
CA ARG A 367 12.03 -12.24 -31.68
C ARG A 367 11.21 -13.49 -31.34
N LYS A 368 11.86 -14.56 -30.87
CA LYS A 368 11.20 -15.82 -30.49
C LYS A 368 10.20 -15.63 -29.37
N LEU A 369 10.52 -14.76 -28.39
CA LEU A 369 9.71 -14.50 -27.24
C LEU A 369 8.66 -13.37 -27.42
N GLY A 370 8.71 -12.68 -28.58
CA GLY A 370 7.81 -11.57 -28.87
C GLY A 370 8.05 -10.33 -28.02
N VAL A 371 9.30 -10.10 -27.62
CA VAL A 371 9.75 -8.95 -26.82
C VAL A 371 10.81 -8.15 -27.55
N SER A 372 11.14 -6.94 -27.08
CA SER A 372 12.27 -6.18 -27.63
C SER A 372 13.61 -6.61 -27.02
N VAL A 373 14.71 -6.41 -27.75
CA VAL A 373 16.06 -6.62 -27.21
C VAL A 373 16.31 -5.73 -25.99
N SER A 374 15.90 -4.48 -26.06
CA SER A 374 16.02 -3.54 -24.92
C SER A 374 15.21 -3.98 -23.70
N TYR A 375 14.07 -4.63 -23.91
CA TYR A 375 13.33 -5.24 -22.80
C TYR A 375 14.13 -6.35 -22.12
N LEU A 376 14.70 -7.31 -22.88
CA LEU A 376 15.53 -8.38 -22.33
C LEU A 376 16.77 -7.83 -21.62
N VAL A 377 17.43 -6.82 -22.20
CA VAL A 377 18.59 -6.13 -21.59
C VAL A 377 18.24 -5.57 -20.22
N ASN A 378 17.18 -4.76 -20.16
CA ASN A 378 16.77 -4.10 -18.93
C ASN A 378 16.24 -5.09 -17.90
N LYS A 379 15.43 -6.07 -18.34
CA LYS A 379 14.80 -7.07 -17.46
C LYS A 379 15.83 -7.96 -16.76
N ASN A 380 16.97 -8.23 -17.43
CA ASN A 380 18.00 -9.15 -16.95
C ASN A 380 19.29 -8.45 -16.54
N GLY A 381 19.33 -7.11 -16.53
CA GLY A 381 20.53 -6.36 -16.15
C GLY A 381 21.73 -6.59 -17.08
N ILE A 382 21.47 -6.88 -18.36
CA ILE A 382 22.52 -7.21 -19.33
C ILE A 382 23.25 -5.91 -19.72
N ASN A 383 24.53 -5.81 -19.36
CA ASN A 383 25.35 -4.64 -19.65
C ASN A 383 25.77 -4.55 -21.14
N ASN A 384 25.86 -5.68 -21.84
CA ASN A 384 26.25 -5.76 -23.22
C ASN A 384 25.29 -6.70 -23.98
N ALA A 385 24.42 -6.13 -24.80
CA ALA A 385 23.42 -6.88 -25.58
C ALA A 385 24.02 -7.90 -26.58
N ASN A 386 25.30 -7.79 -26.89
CA ASN A 386 26.01 -8.71 -27.77
C ASN A 386 26.71 -9.86 -27.04
N LEU A 387 26.57 -9.92 -25.71
CA LEU A 387 27.24 -10.93 -24.88
C LEU A 387 26.21 -11.62 -23.98
N ILE A 388 25.83 -12.83 -24.33
CA ILE A 388 25.03 -13.76 -23.51
C ILE A 388 25.71 -15.12 -23.49
N PHE A 389 25.47 -15.89 -22.47
CA PHE A 389 26.16 -17.18 -22.26
C PHE A 389 25.18 -18.34 -22.38
N VAL A 390 25.61 -19.43 -23.02
CA VAL A 390 24.84 -20.68 -23.07
C VAL A 390 24.59 -21.20 -21.65
N GLY A 391 23.33 -21.51 -21.36
CA GLY A 391 22.88 -21.89 -20.01
C GLY A 391 22.40 -20.70 -19.15
N GLU A 392 22.62 -19.47 -19.57
CA GLU A 392 22.08 -18.30 -18.90
C GLU A 392 20.55 -18.31 -18.96
N THR A 393 19.89 -17.95 -17.86
CA THR A 393 18.42 -17.88 -17.80
C THR A 393 17.97 -16.44 -17.90
N LEU A 394 17.24 -16.12 -18.97
CA LEU A 394 16.67 -14.81 -19.22
C LEU A 394 15.19 -14.78 -18.81
N SER A 395 14.83 -13.84 -17.97
CA SER A 395 13.43 -13.53 -17.64
C SER A 395 12.77 -12.73 -18.76
N TYR A 396 11.47 -13.02 -19.09
CA TYR A 396 10.73 -12.31 -20.12
C TYR A 396 9.23 -12.24 -19.86
#